data_4a9534e5638a9a4f978901b4e6d88f80
#
_entry.id   4a9534e5638a9a4f978901b4e6d88f80
#
_cell.length_a   1.000
_cell.length_b   1.000
_cell.length_c   1.000
_cell.angle_alpha   90.00
_cell.angle_beta   90.00
_cell.angle_gamma   90.00
#
_symmetry.space_group_name_H-M   'P 1'
#
loop_
_entity.id
_entity.type
_entity.pdbx_description
1 polymer ?
#
loop_
_entity_poly.entity_id
_entity_poly.type
_entity_poly.pdbx_seq_one_letter_code
_entity_poly.pdbx_strand_id
1 'polypeptide(L)'
;MIHGLLFDLDGVIVDTAKYHFVAWKRMASELGIHFEQAENEQLKGISRIESLERILAWGGITLSPEEKQHWMDQKNTWYLEYIAQMGPEEILPGVAEFLEEARQQGLRIALGSASKNAVPILERIRLLHAFDAIVDG
;
A
#
# COMPACT_ATOMS: atom_id res chain seq x y z
N MET A 1 9.17 -23.22 -20.38
CA MET A 1 7.72 -23.15 -20.13
C MET A 1 7.46 -22.38 -18.84
N ILE A 2 6.50 -21.46 -18.87
CA ILE A 2 6.14 -20.67 -17.70
C ILE A 2 5.12 -21.47 -16.89
N HIS A 3 5.44 -21.74 -15.61
CA HIS A 3 4.53 -22.47 -14.71
C HIS A 3 3.85 -21.57 -13.70
N GLY A 4 4.34 -20.33 -13.51
CA GLY A 4 3.80 -19.40 -12.56
C GLY A 4 4.13 -17.96 -12.87
N LEU A 5 3.38 -17.07 -12.25
CA LEU A 5 3.53 -15.62 -12.37
C LEU A 5 3.65 -15.00 -10.98
N LEU A 6 4.46 -13.97 -10.87
CA LEU A 6 4.63 -13.19 -9.64
C LEU A 6 4.21 -11.75 -9.91
N PHE A 7 3.30 -11.23 -9.10
CA PHE A 7 2.80 -9.86 -9.22
C PHE A 7 3.18 -9.04 -7.98
N ASP A 8 3.40 -7.75 -8.18
CA ASP A 8 3.40 -6.77 -7.11
C ASP A 8 1.97 -6.25 -6.94
N LEU A 9 1.67 -5.63 -5.81
CA LEU A 9 0.34 -5.08 -5.53
C LEU A 9 0.22 -3.64 -5.99
N ASP A 10 1.03 -2.74 -5.40
CA ASP A 10 0.91 -1.30 -5.65
C ASP A 10 1.42 -0.93 -7.03
N GLY A 11 0.58 -0.22 -7.79
CA GLY A 11 0.93 0.21 -9.14
C GLY A 11 0.78 -0.88 -10.19
N VAL A 12 0.46 -2.12 -9.80
CA VAL A 12 0.27 -3.26 -10.70
C VAL A 12 -1.17 -3.76 -10.64
N ILE A 13 -1.64 -4.12 -9.47
CA ILE A 13 -3.02 -4.60 -9.25
C ILE A 13 -3.96 -3.42 -8.95
N VAL A 14 -3.52 -2.52 -8.08
CA VAL A 14 -4.26 -1.33 -7.65
C VAL A 14 -3.29 -0.18 -7.49
N ASP A 15 -3.83 1.05 -7.40
CA ASP A 15 -3.05 2.23 -7.03
C ASP A 15 -3.47 2.64 -5.62
N THR A 16 -2.66 2.29 -4.62
CA THR A 16 -2.89 2.65 -3.22
C THR A 16 -2.03 3.85 -2.78
N ALA A 17 -1.16 4.35 -3.64
CA ALA A 17 -0.31 5.50 -3.32
C ALA A 17 -1.13 6.71 -2.87
N LYS A 18 -2.30 6.93 -3.47
CA LYS A 18 -3.21 8.01 -3.11
C LYS A 18 -3.70 7.92 -1.66
N TYR A 19 -3.90 6.71 -1.15
CA TYR A 19 -4.34 6.49 0.24
C TYR A 19 -3.20 6.69 1.23
N HIS A 20 -2.00 6.26 0.87
CA HIS A 20 -0.81 6.55 1.66
C HIS A 20 -0.56 8.05 1.74
N PHE A 21 -0.71 8.74 0.61
CA PHE A 21 -0.56 10.20 0.56
C PHE A 21 -1.52 10.89 1.52
N VAL A 22 -2.82 10.56 1.46
CA VAL A 22 -3.83 11.18 2.31
C VAL A 22 -3.53 10.93 3.79
N ALA A 23 -3.15 9.70 4.14
CA ALA A 23 -2.85 9.35 5.53
C ALA A 23 -1.60 10.08 6.06
N TRP A 24 -0.51 10.11 5.27
CA TRP A 24 0.69 10.85 5.67
C TRP A 24 0.45 12.35 5.72
N LYS A 25 -0.33 12.90 4.79
CA LYS A 25 -0.66 14.31 4.78
C LYS A 25 -1.46 14.71 6.01
N ARG A 26 -2.40 13.87 6.42
CA ARG A 26 -3.18 14.09 7.63
C ARG A 26 -2.28 14.14 8.87
N MET A 27 -1.36 13.20 8.98
CA MET A 27 -0.38 13.19 10.08
C MET A 27 0.49 14.44 10.06
N ALA A 28 1.04 14.77 8.90
CA ALA A 28 1.90 15.94 8.74
C ALA A 28 1.18 17.24 9.12
N SER A 29 -0.11 17.35 8.70
CA SER A 29 -0.92 18.51 9.05
C SER A 29 -1.09 18.67 10.55
N GLU A 30 -1.31 17.58 11.27
CA GLU A 30 -1.45 17.62 12.72
C GLU A 30 -0.14 18.00 13.43
N LEU A 31 1.00 17.70 12.81
CA LEU A 31 2.32 18.06 13.32
C LEU A 31 2.80 19.42 12.82
N GLY A 32 2.02 20.09 11.95
CA GLY A 32 2.41 21.37 11.38
C GLY A 32 3.49 21.28 10.33
N ILE A 33 3.62 20.13 9.65
CA ILE A 33 4.63 19.88 8.63
C ILE A 33 4.02 20.04 7.25
N HIS A 34 4.73 20.74 6.36
CA HIS A 34 4.34 20.84 4.94
C HIS A 34 4.59 19.50 4.25
N PHE A 35 3.56 18.94 3.64
CA PHE A 35 3.64 17.65 2.95
C PHE A 35 2.67 17.66 1.76
N GLU A 36 3.23 17.63 0.55
CA GLU A 36 2.46 17.62 -0.69
C GLU A 36 2.89 16.46 -1.57
N GLN A 37 2.37 16.40 -2.80
CA GLN A 37 2.65 15.29 -3.71
C GLN A 37 4.14 15.10 -4.00
N ALA A 38 4.90 16.19 -4.09
CA ALA A 38 6.34 16.11 -4.37
C ALA A 38 7.07 15.33 -3.27
N GLU A 39 6.73 15.57 -2.00
CA GLU A 39 7.30 14.86 -0.87
C GLU A 39 6.83 13.41 -0.85
N ASN A 40 5.57 13.17 -1.18
CA ASN A 40 5.02 11.81 -1.23
C ASN A 40 5.73 10.94 -2.27
N GLU A 41 6.09 11.51 -3.41
CA GLU A 41 6.84 10.78 -4.45
C GLU A 41 8.16 10.24 -3.92
N GLN A 42 8.79 10.93 -2.98
CA GLN A 42 10.05 10.51 -2.37
C GLN A 42 9.88 9.36 -1.37
N LEU A 43 8.64 9.04 -0.99
CA LEU A 43 8.36 7.94 -0.06
C LEU A 43 8.00 6.63 -0.74
N LYS A 44 7.90 6.60 -2.07
CA LYS A 44 7.56 5.37 -2.79
C LYS A 44 8.63 4.30 -2.58
N GLY A 45 8.19 3.10 -2.22
CA GLY A 45 9.09 1.98 -1.99
C GLY A 45 9.86 2.03 -0.68
N ILE A 46 9.54 2.97 0.20
CA ILE A 46 10.23 3.17 1.47
C ILE A 46 9.37 2.61 2.60
N SER A 47 10.04 2.03 3.62
CA SER A 47 9.36 1.45 4.76
C SER A 47 8.57 2.52 5.55
N ARG A 48 7.61 2.06 6.34
CA ARG A 48 6.78 2.96 7.16
C ARG A 48 7.63 3.79 8.12
N ILE A 49 8.55 3.16 8.82
CA ILE A 49 9.40 3.87 9.81
C ILE A 49 10.32 4.88 9.12
N GLU A 50 10.92 4.51 8.01
CA GLU A 50 11.79 5.41 7.28
C GLU A 50 11.03 6.58 6.67
N SER A 51 9.80 6.34 6.21
CA SER A 51 8.92 7.40 5.73
C SER A 51 8.63 8.41 6.82
N LEU A 52 8.29 7.94 8.03
CA LEU A 52 8.08 8.84 9.17
C LEU A 52 9.33 9.66 9.47
N GLU A 53 10.50 9.02 9.50
CA GLU A 53 11.76 9.72 9.77
C GLU A 53 12.02 10.84 8.77
N ARG A 54 11.75 10.60 7.49
CA ARG A 54 11.91 11.62 6.46
C ARG A 54 10.95 12.79 6.63
N ILE A 55 9.69 12.50 6.93
CA ILE A 55 8.68 13.54 7.15
C ILE A 55 9.08 14.42 8.35
N LEU A 56 9.51 13.80 9.44
CA LEU A 56 9.96 14.54 10.62
C LEU A 56 11.18 15.41 10.32
N ALA A 57 12.12 14.89 9.54
CA ALA A 57 13.29 15.64 9.13
C ALA A 57 12.92 16.86 8.30
N TRP A 58 11.98 16.72 7.37
CA TRP A 58 11.51 17.84 6.55
C TRP A 58 10.85 18.92 7.39
N GLY A 59 10.16 18.53 8.47
CA GLY A 59 9.51 19.47 9.37
C GLY A 59 10.40 20.00 10.49
N GLY A 60 11.63 19.49 10.61
CA GLY A 60 12.52 19.84 11.70
C GLY A 60 12.01 19.45 13.08
N ILE A 61 11.25 18.35 13.14
CA ILE A 61 10.63 17.87 14.39
C ILE A 61 11.33 16.62 14.89
N THR A 62 11.58 16.56 16.19
CA THR A 62 12.12 15.39 16.87
C THR A 62 11.06 14.81 17.79
N LEU A 63 10.81 13.50 17.66
CA LEU A 63 9.85 12.77 18.49
C LEU A 63 10.57 11.66 19.25
N SER A 64 10.04 11.30 20.42
CA SER A 64 10.49 10.13 21.16
C SER A 64 10.12 8.85 20.44
N PRO A 65 10.75 7.70 20.75
CA PRO A 65 10.35 6.42 20.15
C PRO A 65 8.87 6.07 20.35
N GLU A 66 8.32 6.39 21.52
CA GLU A 66 6.91 6.17 21.83
C GLU A 66 5.99 7.05 20.98
N GLU A 67 6.36 8.32 20.80
CA GLU A 67 5.61 9.24 19.96
C GLU A 67 5.66 8.81 18.49
N LYS A 68 6.81 8.36 18.02
CA LYS A 68 6.95 7.83 16.66
C LYS A 68 6.04 6.63 16.45
N GLN A 69 6.01 5.70 17.39
CA GLN A 69 5.15 4.53 17.29
C GLN A 69 3.68 4.93 17.28
N HIS A 70 3.30 5.88 18.13
CA HIS A 70 1.93 6.41 18.15
C HIS A 70 1.50 6.94 16.77
N TRP A 71 2.36 7.75 16.15
CA TRP A 71 2.03 8.34 14.85
C TRP A 71 2.02 7.33 13.71
N MET A 72 2.91 6.33 13.75
CA MET A 72 2.88 5.24 12.78
C MET A 72 1.59 4.43 12.89
N ASP A 73 1.17 4.11 14.12
CA ASP A 73 -0.07 3.38 14.36
C ASP A 73 -1.28 4.20 13.91
N GLN A 74 -1.27 5.49 14.23
CA GLN A 74 -2.36 6.39 13.84
C GLN A 74 -2.47 6.52 12.33
N LYS A 75 -1.34 6.69 11.64
CA LYS A 75 -1.31 6.75 10.18
C LYS A 75 -1.86 5.45 9.58
N ASN A 76 -1.46 4.31 10.14
CA ASN A 76 -1.93 3.03 9.64
C ASN A 76 -3.44 2.85 9.85
N THR A 77 -3.95 3.31 11.00
CA THR A 77 -5.39 3.27 11.28
C THR A 77 -6.16 4.07 10.24
N TRP A 78 -5.72 5.29 9.95
CA TRP A 78 -6.36 6.12 8.91
C TRP A 78 -6.27 5.46 7.53
N TYR A 79 -5.11 4.91 7.19
CA TYR A 79 -4.92 4.21 5.93
C TYR A 79 -5.88 3.03 5.79
N LEU A 80 -6.04 2.23 6.83
CA LEU A 80 -6.97 1.09 6.82
C LEU A 80 -8.43 1.54 6.69
N GLU A 81 -8.79 2.68 7.28
CA GLU A 81 -10.13 3.26 7.11
C GLU A 81 -10.39 3.61 5.64
N TYR A 82 -9.40 4.18 4.95
CA TYR A 82 -9.54 4.49 3.53
C TYR A 82 -9.63 3.20 2.69
N ILE A 83 -8.79 2.21 2.98
CA ILE A 83 -8.83 0.92 2.28
C ILE A 83 -10.17 0.22 2.48
N ALA A 84 -10.79 0.36 3.65
CA ALA A 84 -12.07 -0.27 3.93
C ALA A 84 -13.18 0.18 2.97
N GLN A 85 -12.99 1.29 2.29
CA GLN A 85 -13.93 1.81 1.30
C GLN A 85 -13.60 1.37 -0.13
N MET A 86 -12.50 0.64 -0.34
CA MET A 86 -12.13 0.14 -1.67
C MET A 86 -13.10 -0.94 -2.15
N GLY A 87 -13.21 -1.05 -3.47
CA GLY A 87 -14.00 -2.08 -4.11
C GLY A 87 -13.35 -2.54 -5.41
N PRO A 88 -13.98 -3.50 -6.12
CA PRO A 88 -13.44 -4.04 -7.37
C PRO A 88 -13.21 -3.00 -8.47
N GLU A 89 -13.88 -1.86 -8.39
CA GLU A 89 -13.72 -0.75 -9.34
C GLU A 89 -12.33 -0.14 -9.31
N GLU A 90 -11.57 -0.38 -8.24
CA GLU A 90 -10.20 0.14 -8.10
C GLU A 90 -9.13 -0.77 -8.68
N ILE A 91 -9.51 -1.95 -9.17
CA ILE A 91 -8.58 -2.81 -9.90
C ILE A 91 -8.13 -2.09 -11.16
N LEU A 92 -6.82 -2.07 -11.40
CA LEU A 92 -6.28 -1.41 -12.59
C LEU A 92 -6.77 -2.09 -13.86
N PRO A 93 -6.95 -1.33 -14.97
CA PRO A 93 -7.51 -1.88 -16.21
C PRO A 93 -6.75 -3.12 -16.71
N GLY A 94 -7.49 -4.15 -17.10
CA GLY A 94 -6.94 -5.37 -17.68
C GLY A 94 -6.44 -6.39 -16.68
N VAL A 95 -6.33 -6.05 -15.41
CA VAL A 95 -5.76 -6.95 -14.38
C VAL A 95 -6.66 -8.14 -14.11
N ALA A 96 -7.94 -7.91 -13.87
CA ALA A 96 -8.86 -9.00 -13.53
C ALA A 96 -8.95 -10.01 -14.66
N GLU A 97 -9.04 -9.53 -15.89
CA GLU A 97 -9.11 -10.36 -17.09
C GLU A 97 -7.84 -11.17 -17.29
N PHE A 98 -6.68 -10.54 -17.07
CA PHE A 98 -5.39 -11.21 -17.19
C PHE A 98 -5.23 -12.33 -16.17
N LEU A 99 -5.62 -12.08 -14.92
CA LEU A 99 -5.55 -13.07 -13.84
C LEU A 99 -6.47 -14.27 -14.15
N GLU A 100 -7.68 -14.00 -14.63
CA GLU A 100 -8.62 -15.06 -14.99
C GLU A 100 -8.08 -15.90 -16.13
N GLU A 101 -7.53 -15.29 -17.18
CA GLU A 101 -6.95 -16.01 -18.30
C GLU A 101 -5.75 -16.86 -17.85
N ALA A 102 -4.90 -16.34 -16.99
CA ALA A 102 -3.76 -17.09 -16.47
C ALA A 102 -4.21 -18.32 -15.69
N ARG A 103 -5.26 -18.21 -14.89
CA ARG A 103 -5.81 -19.32 -14.13
C ARG A 103 -6.40 -20.39 -15.07
N GLN A 104 -7.09 -19.97 -16.12
CA GLN A 104 -7.66 -20.88 -17.11
C GLN A 104 -6.56 -21.67 -17.82
N GLN A 105 -5.38 -21.10 -17.98
CA GLN A 105 -4.23 -21.77 -18.58
C GLN A 105 -3.46 -22.65 -17.59
N GLY A 106 -3.92 -22.74 -16.34
CA GLY A 106 -3.31 -23.57 -15.32
C GLY A 106 -2.05 -22.98 -14.68
N LEU A 107 -1.82 -21.68 -14.85
CA LEU A 107 -0.67 -21.03 -14.24
C LEU A 107 -0.90 -20.78 -12.74
N ARG A 108 0.14 -20.96 -11.97
CA ARG A 108 0.15 -20.55 -10.55
C ARG A 108 0.42 -19.06 -10.47
N ILE A 109 -0.29 -18.38 -9.56
CA ILE A 109 -0.19 -16.93 -9.43
C ILE A 109 0.16 -16.59 -7.97
N ALA A 110 1.24 -15.84 -7.79
CA ALA A 110 1.66 -15.38 -6.47
C ALA A 110 1.72 -13.85 -6.44
N LEU A 111 1.49 -13.29 -5.26
CA LEU A 111 1.67 -11.87 -5.00
C LEU A 111 2.86 -11.68 -4.08
N GLY A 112 3.78 -10.78 -4.44
CA GLY A 112 4.84 -10.31 -3.58
C GLY A 112 4.64 -8.83 -3.31
N SER A 113 4.50 -8.43 -2.04
CA SER A 113 4.26 -7.04 -1.67
C SER A 113 5.04 -6.67 -0.42
N ALA A 114 5.58 -5.45 -0.41
CA ALA A 114 6.19 -4.89 0.79
C ALA A 114 5.14 -4.41 1.80
N SER A 115 3.89 -4.32 1.39
CA SER A 115 2.81 -3.83 2.24
C SER A 115 2.36 -4.89 3.24
N LYS A 116 2.20 -4.49 4.50
CA LYS A 116 1.61 -5.35 5.54
C LYS A 116 0.09 -5.46 5.39
N ASN A 117 -0.49 -4.68 4.49
CA ASN A 117 -1.93 -4.60 4.29
C ASN A 117 -2.38 -5.26 2.98
N ALA A 118 -1.54 -6.10 2.38
CA ALA A 118 -1.85 -6.74 1.09
C ALA A 118 -3.13 -7.58 1.15
N VAL A 119 -3.27 -8.44 2.16
CA VAL A 119 -4.46 -9.30 2.28
C VAL A 119 -5.74 -8.49 2.45
N PRO A 120 -5.83 -7.51 3.36
CA PRO A 120 -7.02 -6.66 3.45
C PRO A 120 -7.39 -5.97 2.15
N ILE A 121 -6.40 -5.47 1.40
CA ILE A 121 -6.64 -4.82 0.11
C ILE A 121 -7.23 -5.81 -0.89
N LEU A 122 -6.62 -7.00 -1.01
CA LEU A 122 -7.11 -8.03 -1.94
C LEU A 122 -8.52 -8.48 -1.59
N GLU A 123 -8.85 -8.59 -0.30
CA GLU A 123 -10.21 -8.93 0.12
C GLU A 123 -11.21 -7.86 -0.31
N ARG A 124 -10.86 -6.58 -0.16
CA ARG A 124 -11.75 -5.46 -0.53
C ARG A 124 -12.01 -5.38 -2.01
N ILE A 125 -11.02 -5.66 -2.84
CA ILE A 125 -11.19 -5.65 -4.29
C ILE A 125 -11.64 -7.01 -4.85
N ARG A 126 -11.85 -7.99 -3.97
CA ARG A 126 -12.35 -9.34 -4.30
C ARG A 126 -11.42 -10.13 -5.22
N LEU A 127 -10.11 -9.98 -5.03
CA LEU A 127 -9.10 -10.73 -5.79
C LEU A 127 -8.26 -11.67 -4.94
N LEU A 128 -8.56 -11.83 -3.65
CA LEU A 128 -7.76 -12.71 -2.79
C LEU A 128 -7.72 -14.14 -3.33
N HIS A 129 -8.85 -14.62 -3.85
CA HIS A 129 -8.97 -15.98 -4.40
C HIS A 129 -8.13 -16.20 -5.67
N ALA A 130 -7.69 -15.14 -6.32
CA ALA A 130 -6.94 -15.24 -7.58
C ALA A 130 -5.48 -15.66 -7.36
N PHE A 131 -4.99 -15.59 -6.14
CA PHE A 131 -3.58 -15.84 -5.82
C PHE A 131 -3.41 -17.15 -5.07
N ASP A 132 -2.46 -17.98 -5.54
CA ASP A 132 -2.11 -19.26 -4.92
C ASP A 132 -1.21 -19.06 -3.70
N ALA A 133 -0.43 -17.98 -3.69
CA ALA A 133 0.45 -17.63 -2.59
C ALA A 133 0.58 -16.12 -2.47
N ILE A 134 0.71 -15.63 -1.23
CA ILE A 134 0.89 -14.21 -0.94
C ILE A 134 2.06 -14.07 0.03
N VAL A 135 3.04 -13.25 -0.36
CA VAL A 135 4.16 -12.86 0.50
C VAL A 135 4.04 -11.37 0.74
N ASP A 136 3.81 -10.98 1.98
CA ASP A 136 3.61 -9.58 2.36
C ASP A 136 4.71 -9.08 3.31
N GLY A 137 4.66 -7.80 3.64
CA GLY A 137 5.65 -7.17 4.51
C GLY A 137 5.52 -7.50 5.99
#